data_9e03d09a77554fb27cd322e0bf311f91
#
_entry.id   9e03d09a77554fb27cd322e0bf311f91
#
_cell.length_a   1.000
_cell.length_b   1.000
_cell.length_c   1.000
_cell.angle_alpha   90.00
_cell.angle_beta   90.00
_cell.angle_gamma   90.00
#
_symmetry.space_group_name_H-M   'P 1'
#
loop_
_entity.id
_entity.type
_entity.pdbx_description
1 polymer ?
#
loop_
_entity_poly.entity_id
_entity_poly.type
_entity_poly.pdbx_seq_one_letter_code
_entity_poly.pdbx_strand_id
1 'polypeptide(L)'
;LLTGEVYNLAGAFLRQEDLKANLKVRSNMINCNQLMKAMEVGAANRMNMKWGTEEELSEDELSDVDLAADSTYVADSTMSVFVVPPGVDFTFETNIKKVLYGKLELDSIHGKVVMQNQCIELSDLSMRSMAADVKTTMLYKASGKEKAYTGFDLRMDDIDVGALINFMPSLDSIVPMLRSFDGLVDFHMAAETNLDSTMMVDLPTLRAVAYIDGKDLVLM
;
A
#
# COMPACT_ATOMS: atom_id res chain seq x y z
N LEU A 1 -1.48 18.29 -6.71
CA LEU A 1 -2.84 18.66 -7.09
C LEU A 1 -3.77 17.46 -6.90
N LEU A 2 -4.78 17.60 -6.10
CA LEU A 2 -5.90 16.66 -5.98
C LEU A 2 -7.07 17.21 -6.79
N THR A 3 -7.55 16.45 -7.75
CA THR A 3 -8.76 16.77 -8.50
C THR A 3 -9.70 15.58 -8.43
N GLY A 4 -11.00 15.84 -8.33
CA GLY A 4 -11.96 14.75 -8.29
C GLY A 4 -13.39 15.25 -8.38
N GLU A 5 -14.25 14.32 -8.69
CA GLU A 5 -15.68 14.49 -8.75
C GLU A 5 -16.32 13.44 -7.84
N VAL A 6 -17.22 13.89 -6.98
CA VAL A 6 -17.99 13.02 -6.10
C VAL A 6 -19.47 13.29 -6.37
N TYR A 7 -20.18 12.24 -6.76
CA TYR A 7 -21.59 12.32 -7.09
C TYR A 7 -22.42 11.66 -5.97
N ASN A 8 -23.54 12.28 -5.66
CA ASN A 8 -24.53 11.74 -4.75
C ASN A 8 -24.03 11.44 -3.32
N LEU A 9 -23.06 12.24 -2.81
CA LEU A 9 -22.52 12.04 -1.47
C LEU A 9 -23.61 12.10 -0.39
N ALA A 10 -24.52 13.09 -0.49
CA ALA A 10 -25.63 13.23 0.44
C ALA A 10 -26.62 12.05 0.36
N GLY A 11 -26.94 11.56 -0.84
CA GLY A 11 -27.79 10.40 -1.03
C GLY A 11 -27.17 9.13 -0.46
N ALA A 12 -25.87 8.93 -0.68
CA ALA A 12 -25.15 7.77 -0.14
C ALA A 12 -25.14 7.77 1.40
N PHE A 13 -24.91 8.93 2.03
CA PHE A 13 -24.88 9.03 3.49
C PHE A 13 -26.25 8.99 4.14
N LEU A 14 -27.24 9.70 3.57
CA LEU A 14 -28.55 9.88 4.20
C LEU A 14 -29.56 8.79 3.81
N ARG A 15 -29.46 8.25 2.61
CA ARG A 15 -30.45 7.34 2.04
C ARG A 15 -29.87 5.98 1.64
N GLN A 16 -28.55 5.77 1.86
CA GLN A 16 -27.83 4.57 1.42
C GLN A 16 -27.94 4.31 -0.10
N GLU A 17 -27.98 5.38 -0.88
CA GLU A 17 -27.95 5.32 -2.33
C GLU A 17 -26.52 5.08 -2.86
N ASP A 18 -26.39 4.83 -4.15
CA ASP A 18 -25.10 4.59 -4.79
C ASP A 18 -24.16 5.78 -4.66
N LEU A 19 -22.93 5.51 -4.22
CA LEU A 19 -21.85 6.49 -4.15
C LEU A 19 -20.94 6.37 -5.37
N LYS A 20 -20.80 7.46 -6.13
CA LYS A 20 -19.87 7.53 -7.25
C LYS A 20 -18.82 8.61 -6.99
N ALA A 21 -17.55 8.24 -7.13
CA ALA A 21 -16.45 9.18 -7.00
C ALA A 21 -15.31 8.84 -7.96
N ASN A 22 -14.72 9.88 -8.53
CA ASN A 22 -13.53 9.78 -9.36
C ASN A 22 -12.49 10.78 -8.83
N LEU A 23 -11.39 10.27 -8.32
CA LEU A 23 -10.32 11.09 -7.74
C LEU A 23 -9.03 10.90 -8.53
N LYS A 24 -8.34 12.01 -8.79
CA LYS A 24 -7.03 12.03 -9.45
C LYS A 24 -6.03 12.79 -8.60
N VAL A 25 -4.95 12.12 -8.22
CA VAL A 25 -3.85 12.72 -7.48
C VAL A 25 -2.67 12.92 -8.41
N ARG A 26 -2.19 14.15 -8.49
CA ARG A 26 -0.93 14.49 -9.15
C ARG A 26 -0.05 15.27 -8.19
N SER A 27 1.14 14.78 -7.94
CA SER A 27 2.07 15.41 -7.02
C SER A 27 3.51 15.28 -7.52
N ASN A 28 4.34 16.29 -7.22
CA ASN A 28 5.78 16.16 -7.42
C ASN A 28 6.41 15.33 -6.30
N MET A 29 5.89 15.47 -5.06
CA MET A 29 6.39 14.72 -3.91
C MET A 29 5.28 14.56 -2.87
N ILE A 30 5.20 13.39 -2.28
CA ILE A 30 4.41 13.11 -1.08
C ILE A 30 5.36 12.57 -0.02
N ASN A 31 5.38 13.21 1.15
CA ASN A 31 6.12 12.74 2.30
C ASN A 31 5.14 12.05 3.27
N CYS A 32 5.06 10.72 3.17
CA CYS A 32 4.17 9.93 4.01
C CYS A 32 4.55 9.98 5.49
N ASN A 33 5.83 10.22 5.81
CA ASN A 33 6.29 10.34 7.20
C ASN A 33 5.65 11.57 7.87
N GLN A 34 5.63 12.71 7.15
CA GLN A 34 4.96 13.92 7.64
C GLN A 34 3.44 13.75 7.71
N LEU A 35 2.85 13.06 6.72
CA LEU A 35 1.41 12.80 6.72
C LEU A 35 1.00 11.93 7.91
N MET A 36 1.75 10.86 8.21
CA MET A 36 1.49 10.00 9.36
C MET A 36 1.60 10.78 10.68
N LYS A 37 2.65 11.58 10.86
CA LYS A 37 2.78 12.46 12.03
C LYS A 37 1.58 13.40 12.18
N ALA A 38 1.15 14.05 11.11
CA ALA A 38 0.00 14.94 11.13
C ALA A 38 -1.30 14.20 11.49
N MET A 39 -1.46 12.96 11.05
CA MET A 39 -2.60 12.12 11.40
C MET A 39 -2.58 11.69 12.87
N GLU A 40 -1.41 11.35 13.42
CA GLU A 40 -1.24 11.01 14.84
C GLU A 40 -1.57 12.18 15.75
N VAL A 41 -1.04 13.38 15.45
CA VAL A 41 -1.37 14.60 16.16
C VAL A 41 -2.86 14.93 16.05
N GLY A 42 -3.45 14.77 14.86
CA GLY A 42 -4.89 14.98 14.68
C GLY A 42 -5.75 13.95 15.43
N ALA A 43 -5.30 12.70 15.59
CA ALA A 43 -5.98 11.67 16.36
C ALA A 43 -5.87 11.94 17.87
N ALA A 44 -4.67 12.32 18.36
CA ALA A 44 -4.45 12.70 19.77
C ALA A 44 -5.27 13.92 20.16
N ASN A 45 -5.33 14.96 19.31
CA ASN A 45 -6.17 16.14 19.54
C ASN A 45 -7.66 15.81 19.56
N ARG A 46 -8.15 14.87 18.74
CA ARG A 46 -9.56 14.43 18.81
C ARG A 46 -9.89 13.70 20.10
N MET A 47 -8.97 12.96 20.69
CA MET A 47 -9.15 12.31 21.99
C MET A 47 -9.13 13.32 23.15
N ASN A 48 -8.41 14.43 22.99
CA ASN A 48 -8.34 15.50 24.00
C ASN A 48 -9.41 16.60 23.81
N MET A 49 -10.12 16.64 22.70
CA MET A 49 -11.26 17.55 22.53
C MET A 49 -12.45 17.07 23.36
N LYS A 50 -12.40 17.32 24.65
CA LYS A 50 -13.60 17.78 25.40
C LYS A 50 -13.96 19.15 24.82
N TRP A 51 -15.13 19.26 24.24
CA TRP A 51 -15.68 20.48 23.68
C TRP A 51 -15.33 21.72 24.53
N GLY A 52 -14.60 22.65 23.94
CA GLY A 52 -14.39 23.99 24.44
C GLY A 52 -12.96 24.31 24.87
N THR A 53 -12.17 24.78 23.96
CA THR A 53 -11.29 25.95 24.00
C THR A 53 -10.25 25.83 22.86
N GLU A 54 -10.24 26.87 22.01
CA GLU A 54 -9.22 27.09 21.00
C GLU A 54 -7.93 27.52 21.72
N GLU A 55 -6.90 26.65 21.72
CA GLU A 55 -5.52 27.06 21.97
C GLU A 55 -4.71 26.77 20.72
N GLU A 56 -4.14 27.83 20.13
CA GLU A 56 -3.23 27.78 19.01
C GLU A 56 -1.92 27.11 19.45
N LEU A 57 -1.56 25.98 18.79
CA LEU A 57 -0.28 25.32 18.99
C LEU A 57 0.81 26.10 18.26
N SER A 58 1.88 26.47 18.98
CA SER A 58 3.05 27.16 18.44
C SER A 58 3.93 26.22 17.60
N GLU A 59 4.54 26.76 16.55
CA GLU A 59 5.40 26.03 15.59
C GLU A 59 6.65 25.38 16.23
N ASP A 60 6.99 25.67 17.47
CA ASP A 60 8.18 25.17 18.17
C ASP A 60 8.01 23.77 18.76
N GLU A 61 6.78 23.23 18.89
CA GLU A 61 6.55 21.87 19.44
C GLU A 61 6.71 20.76 18.40
N LEU A 62 6.98 21.08 17.14
CA LEU A 62 7.10 20.11 16.05
C LEU A 62 8.53 19.56 15.86
N SER A 63 9.53 20.04 16.61
CA SER A 63 10.94 19.75 16.32
C SER A 63 11.57 18.60 17.08
N ASP A 64 10.99 18.09 18.16
CA ASP A 64 11.66 17.14 19.08
C ASP A 64 11.00 15.76 19.21
N VAL A 65 10.37 15.23 18.19
CA VAL A 65 9.98 13.81 18.20
C VAL A 65 11.06 13.00 17.54
N ASP A 66 11.97 12.47 18.35
CA ASP A 66 12.97 11.50 17.96
C ASP A 66 12.27 10.28 17.32
N LEU A 67 12.48 10.09 16.02
CA LEU A 67 12.03 8.92 15.29
C LEU A 67 12.93 7.72 15.61
N ALA A 68 12.91 7.26 16.85
CA ALA A 68 13.25 5.89 17.14
C ALA A 68 12.11 5.04 16.57
N ALA A 69 12.30 4.55 15.35
CA ALA A 69 11.39 3.61 14.71
C ALA A 69 11.50 2.26 15.43
N ASP A 70 10.93 2.18 16.62
CA ASP A 70 10.49 0.91 17.17
C ASP A 70 9.06 0.71 16.67
N SER A 71 8.95 0.26 15.41
CA SER A 71 7.70 -0.20 14.86
C SER A 71 7.38 -1.57 15.43
N THR A 72 7.12 -1.65 16.73
CA THR A 72 6.23 -2.64 17.26
C THR A 72 4.83 -2.29 16.75
N TYR A 73 4.57 -2.65 15.50
CA TYR A 73 3.21 -2.83 15.02
C TYR A 73 2.62 -3.91 15.95
N VAL A 74 1.95 -3.49 16.99
CA VAL A 74 1.07 -4.38 17.75
C VAL A 74 -0.08 -4.66 16.80
N ALA A 75 0.02 -5.77 16.08
CA ALA A 75 -1.06 -6.34 15.31
C ALA A 75 -2.12 -6.87 16.28
N ASP A 76 -2.80 -5.95 16.98
CA ASP A 76 -4.01 -6.24 17.75
C ASP A 76 -5.23 -5.64 17.02
N SER A 77 -5.25 -5.81 15.73
CA SER A 77 -6.46 -5.75 14.94
C SER A 77 -6.66 -7.15 14.37
N THR A 78 -7.64 -7.85 14.87
CA THR A 78 -8.21 -9.01 14.18
C THR A 78 -8.59 -8.52 12.78
N MET A 79 -7.70 -8.73 11.81
CA MET A 79 -7.99 -8.41 10.41
C MET A 79 -9.25 -9.18 10.06
N SER A 80 -10.28 -8.47 9.62
CA SER A 80 -11.52 -9.08 9.14
C SER A 80 -11.70 -8.77 7.67
N VAL A 81 -12.38 -9.64 6.96
CA VAL A 81 -12.69 -9.45 5.54
C VAL A 81 -13.37 -8.09 5.33
N PHE A 82 -12.74 -7.25 4.52
CA PHE A 82 -13.32 -5.98 4.10
C PHE A 82 -14.29 -6.22 2.95
N VAL A 83 -15.55 -5.92 3.16
CA VAL A 83 -16.57 -6.02 2.12
C VAL A 83 -16.81 -4.64 1.52
N VAL A 84 -16.51 -4.48 0.23
CA VAL A 84 -16.88 -3.27 -0.49
C VAL A 84 -18.40 -3.17 -0.52
N PRO A 85 -19.02 -2.09 -0.02
CA PRO A 85 -20.46 -1.96 -0.03
C PRO A 85 -21.03 -2.03 -1.45
N PRO A 86 -22.19 -2.66 -1.65
CA PRO A 86 -22.90 -2.56 -2.92
C PRO A 86 -23.24 -1.08 -3.19
N GLY A 87 -23.25 -0.68 -4.44
CA GLY A 87 -23.54 0.71 -4.83
C GLY A 87 -22.34 1.67 -4.72
N VAL A 88 -21.14 1.19 -4.33
CA VAL A 88 -19.92 1.99 -4.43
C VAL A 88 -19.32 1.83 -5.82
N ASP A 89 -19.11 2.97 -6.49
CA ASP A 89 -18.38 3.10 -7.75
C ASP A 89 -17.31 4.20 -7.54
N PHE A 90 -16.11 3.76 -7.20
CA PHE A 90 -15.01 4.65 -6.85
C PHE A 90 -13.81 4.36 -7.74
N THR A 91 -13.29 5.41 -8.38
CA THR A 91 -12.05 5.35 -9.14
C THR A 91 -11.03 6.31 -8.55
N PHE A 92 -9.82 5.82 -8.31
CA PHE A 92 -8.69 6.60 -7.85
C PHE A 92 -7.50 6.41 -8.80
N GLU A 93 -7.04 7.49 -9.40
CA GLU A 93 -5.85 7.50 -10.26
C GLU A 93 -4.74 8.30 -9.60
N THR A 94 -3.53 7.75 -9.63
CA THR A 94 -2.35 8.41 -9.06
C THR A 94 -1.27 8.63 -10.12
N ASN A 95 -0.61 9.78 -10.04
CA ASN A 95 0.57 10.12 -10.80
C ASN A 95 1.48 10.99 -9.90
N ILE A 96 2.42 10.35 -9.23
CA ILE A 96 3.27 10.99 -8.23
C ILE A 96 4.72 10.77 -8.64
N LYS A 97 5.52 11.85 -8.70
CA LYS A 97 6.92 11.72 -9.10
C LYS A 97 7.77 11.10 -8.02
N LYS A 98 7.51 11.42 -6.74
CA LYS A 98 8.27 10.89 -5.60
C LYS A 98 7.39 10.68 -4.37
N VAL A 99 7.58 9.56 -3.68
CA VAL A 99 7.00 9.28 -2.37
C VAL A 99 8.12 8.93 -1.41
N LEU A 100 8.08 9.51 -0.21
CA LEU A 100 8.97 9.18 0.91
C LEU A 100 8.16 8.44 1.98
N TYR A 101 8.57 7.21 2.31
CA TYR A 101 7.95 6.39 3.35
C TYR A 101 9.03 5.68 4.19
N GLY A 102 9.20 6.08 5.43
CA GLY A 102 10.35 5.65 6.23
C GLY A 102 11.66 6.09 5.56
N LYS A 103 12.50 5.12 5.29
CA LYS A 103 13.75 5.29 4.50
C LYS A 103 13.57 4.96 3.01
N LEU A 104 12.37 4.55 2.62
CA LEU A 104 12.06 4.16 1.25
C LEU A 104 11.76 5.40 0.41
N GLU A 105 12.47 5.53 -0.70
CA GLU A 105 12.17 6.48 -1.77
C GLU A 105 11.57 5.72 -2.95
N LEU A 106 10.38 6.11 -3.35
CA LEU A 106 9.69 5.59 -4.52
C LEU A 106 9.54 6.70 -5.55
N ASP A 107 9.91 6.43 -6.77
CA ASP A 107 9.82 7.38 -7.88
C ASP A 107 8.82 6.89 -8.93
N SER A 108 8.25 7.86 -9.67
CA SER A 108 7.40 7.58 -10.84
C SER A 108 6.22 6.66 -10.54
N ILE A 109 5.47 6.95 -9.46
CA ILE A 109 4.33 6.15 -9.06
C ILE A 109 3.13 6.48 -9.94
N HIS A 110 2.65 5.48 -10.66
CA HIS A 110 1.45 5.53 -11.49
C HIS A 110 0.57 4.34 -11.15
N GLY A 111 -0.72 4.53 -11.11
CA GLY A 111 -1.64 3.42 -10.89
C GLY A 111 -3.09 3.89 -10.80
N LYS A 112 -3.98 2.92 -10.89
CA LYS A 112 -5.41 3.13 -10.81
C LYS A 112 -6.02 2.08 -9.88
N VAL A 113 -6.84 2.55 -8.94
CA VAL A 113 -7.68 1.70 -8.08
C VAL A 113 -9.13 1.92 -8.48
N VAL A 114 -9.86 0.85 -8.69
CA VAL A 114 -11.29 0.86 -8.96
C VAL A 114 -11.98 0.01 -7.89
N MET A 115 -12.97 0.59 -7.23
CA MET A 115 -13.85 -0.11 -6.31
C MET A 115 -15.26 -0.09 -6.89
N GLN A 116 -15.75 -1.24 -7.31
CA GLN A 116 -17.09 -1.41 -7.84
C GLN A 116 -17.55 -2.88 -7.75
N ASN A 117 -18.84 -3.11 -7.71
CA ASN A 117 -19.41 -4.45 -7.71
C ASN A 117 -18.80 -5.38 -6.63
N GLN A 118 -18.55 -4.86 -5.45
CA GLN A 118 -17.92 -5.57 -4.33
C GLN A 118 -16.48 -6.06 -4.62
N CYS A 119 -15.83 -5.45 -5.60
CA CYS A 119 -14.44 -5.69 -5.96
C CYS A 119 -13.57 -4.46 -5.72
N ILE A 120 -12.30 -4.69 -5.42
CA ILE A 120 -11.22 -3.71 -5.51
C ILE A 120 -10.25 -4.23 -6.55
N GLU A 121 -10.01 -3.42 -7.56
CA GLU A 121 -9.03 -3.70 -8.61
C GLU A 121 -7.95 -2.64 -8.56
N LEU A 122 -6.71 -3.05 -8.42
CA LEU A 122 -5.52 -2.22 -8.61
C LEU A 122 -4.96 -2.54 -9.98
N SER A 123 -5.02 -1.58 -10.90
CA SER A 123 -4.55 -1.73 -12.26
C SER A 123 -3.28 -0.94 -12.46
N ASP A 124 -2.31 -1.56 -13.14
CA ASP A 124 -1.10 -0.91 -13.67
C ASP A 124 -0.35 -0.05 -12.63
N LEU A 125 -0.31 -0.50 -11.36
CA LEU A 125 0.55 0.17 -10.39
C LEU A 125 1.99 -0.06 -10.80
N SER A 126 2.67 1.02 -11.15
CA SER A 126 4.09 1.02 -11.48
C SER A 126 4.81 2.03 -10.61
N MET A 127 6.00 1.67 -10.17
CA MET A 127 6.88 2.52 -9.40
C MET A 127 8.33 2.08 -9.57
N ARG A 128 9.25 3.02 -9.36
CA ARG A 128 10.67 2.75 -9.27
C ARG A 128 11.14 2.91 -7.84
N SER A 129 11.85 1.92 -7.31
CA SER A 129 12.56 2.01 -6.04
C SER A 129 14.07 2.10 -6.26
N MET A 130 14.83 2.27 -5.18
CA MET A 130 16.31 2.21 -5.24
C MET A 130 16.82 0.84 -5.70
N ALA A 131 16.04 -0.21 -5.50
CA ALA A 131 16.46 -1.59 -5.73
C ALA A 131 15.81 -2.24 -6.95
N ALA A 132 14.70 -1.69 -7.50
CA ALA A 132 13.98 -2.34 -8.59
C ALA A 132 12.94 -1.42 -9.26
N ASP A 133 12.59 -1.74 -10.50
CA ASP A 133 11.38 -1.27 -11.15
C ASP A 133 10.25 -2.24 -10.86
N VAL A 134 9.17 -1.76 -10.24
CA VAL A 134 8.05 -2.58 -9.78
C VAL A 134 6.79 -2.30 -10.58
N LYS A 135 6.11 -3.35 -11.02
CA LYS A 135 4.78 -3.30 -11.64
C LYS A 135 3.89 -4.33 -10.96
N THR A 136 2.68 -3.95 -10.60
CA THR A 136 1.74 -4.89 -10.02
C THR A 136 0.30 -4.58 -10.38
N THR A 137 -0.48 -5.64 -10.49
CA THR A 137 -1.94 -5.61 -10.54
C THR A 137 -2.48 -6.45 -9.40
N MET A 138 -3.65 -6.10 -8.87
CA MET A 138 -4.30 -6.87 -7.80
C MET A 138 -5.80 -6.82 -7.97
N LEU A 139 -6.44 -7.93 -7.69
CA LEU A 139 -7.88 -8.05 -7.57
C LEU A 139 -8.22 -8.55 -6.18
N TYR A 140 -9.17 -7.91 -5.52
CA TYR A 140 -9.75 -8.34 -4.26
C TYR A 140 -11.27 -8.33 -4.40
N LYS A 141 -11.92 -9.43 -4.00
CA LYS A 141 -13.38 -9.56 -4.07
C LYS A 141 -13.91 -10.23 -2.82
N ALA A 142 -14.87 -9.59 -2.17
CA ALA A 142 -15.54 -10.14 -1.00
C ALA A 142 -17.05 -9.89 -1.10
N SER A 143 -17.82 -10.97 -1.16
CA SER A 143 -19.29 -10.91 -1.17
C SER A 143 -19.89 -11.01 0.24
N GLY A 144 -19.09 -11.26 1.25
CA GLY A 144 -19.46 -11.40 2.66
C GLY A 144 -18.25 -11.41 3.56
N LYS A 145 -18.46 -11.48 4.88
CA LYS A 145 -17.39 -11.40 5.90
C LYS A 145 -16.69 -12.72 6.18
N GLU A 146 -17.13 -13.83 5.58
CA GLU A 146 -16.59 -15.15 5.88
C GLU A 146 -15.33 -15.46 5.07
N LYS A 147 -15.28 -15.00 3.84
CA LYS A 147 -14.16 -15.22 2.93
C LYS A 147 -14.09 -14.17 1.85
N ALA A 148 -12.87 -13.94 1.36
CA ALA A 148 -12.60 -13.12 0.20
C ALA A 148 -11.79 -13.93 -0.82
N TYR A 149 -11.80 -13.49 -2.06
CA TYR A 149 -10.88 -13.92 -3.10
C TYR A 149 -9.87 -12.80 -3.37
N THR A 150 -8.63 -13.16 -3.56
CA THR A 150 -7.58 -12.22 -3.99
C THR A 150 -6.70 -12.87 -5.05
N GLY A 151 -6.26 -12.05 -5.98
CA GLY A 151 -5.26 -12.41 -6.96
C GLY A 151 -4.33 -11.23 -7.22
N PHE A 152 -3.06 -11.49 -7.50
CA PHE A 152 -2.12 -10.46 -7.87
C PHE A 152 -1.10 -10.97 -8.90
N ASP A 153 -0.57 -10.04 -9.66
CA ASP A 153 0.58 -10.20 -10.54
C ASP A 153 1.61 -9.14 -10.14
N LEU A 154 2.80 -9.57 -9.72
CA LEU A 154 3.89 -8.73 -9.29
C LEU A 154 5.10 -8.99 -10.18
N ARG A 155 5.56 -7.97 -10.86
CA ARG A 155 6.80 -7.97 -11.62
C ARG A 155 7.77 -6.95 -11.02
N MET A 156 8.99 -7.39 -10.84
CA MET A 156 10.10 -6.56 -10.41
C MET A 156 11.23 -6.78 -11.41
N ASP A 157 11.56 -5.73 -12.14
CA ASP A 157 12.62 -5.75 -13.15
C ASP A 157 13.88 -5.08 -12.59
N ASP A 158 15.05 -5.57 -13.01
CA ASP A 158 16.36 -5.01 -12.68
C ASP A 158 16.60 -4.84 -11.17
N ILE A 159 16.24 -5.87 -10.39
CA ILE A 159 16.48 -5.88 -8.94
C ILE A 159 17.98 -5.92 -8.69
N ASP A 160 18.54 -4.86 -8.12
CA ASP A 160 19.89 -4.84 -7.57
C ASP A 160 19.93 -5.67 -6.29
N VAL A 161 20.57 -6.83 -6.33
CA VAL A 161 20.61 -7.77 -5.20
C VAL A 161 21.27 -7.17 -3.98
N GLY A 162 22.36 -6.42 -4.18
CA GLY A 162 23.08 -5.74 -3.09
C GLY A 162 22.24 -4.66 -2.43
N ALA A 163 21.57 -3.82 -3.24
CA ALA A 163 20.66 -2.79 -2.74
C ALA A 163 19.45 -3.40 -2.01
N LEU A 164 18.89 -4.49 -2.53
CA LEU A 164 17.75 -5.18 -1.93
C LEU A 164 18.08 -5.73 -0.55
N ILE A 165 19.25 -6.38 -0.37
CA ILE A 165 19.68 -6.91 0.94
C ILE A 165 19.91 -5.77 1.93
N ASN A 166 20.53 -4.68 1.49
CA ASN A 166 20.73 -3.51 2.35
C ASN A 166 19.40 -2.86 2.78
N PHE A 167 18.40 -2.89 1.90
CA PHE A 167 17.08 -2.36 2.19
C PHE A 167 16.25 -3.28 3.09
N MET A 168 16.34 -4.59 2.89
CA MET A 168 15.61 -5.62 3.64
C MET A 168 16.57 -6.64 4.26
N PRO A 169 17.26 -6.32 5.37
CA PRO A 169 18.22 -7.24 5.98
C PRO A 169 17.63 -8.59 6.42
N SER A 170 16.30 -8.65 6.64
CA SER A 170 15.60 -9.90 6.97
C SER A 170 15.62 -10.93 5.83
N LEU A 171 15.82 -10.51 4.58
CA LEU A 171 15.96 -11.44 3.45
C LEU A 171 17.17 -12.36 3.60
N ASP A 172 18.21 -11.90 4.26
CA ASP A 172 19.40 -12.70 4.57
C ASP A 172 19.08 -13.93 5.42
N SER A 173 18.09 -13.83 6.32
CA SER A 173 17.63 -14.95 7.13
C SER A 173 16.78 -15.95 6.35
N ILE A 174 16.08 -15.49 5.30
CA ILE A 174 15.18 -16.30 4.47
C ILE A 174 15.96 -16.97 3.33
N VAL A 175 16.88 -16.24 2.71
CA VAL A 175 17.70 -16.69 1.57
C VAL A 175 19.15 -16.27 1.79
N PRO A 176 19.90 -16.95 2.67
CA PRO A 176 21.28 -16.56 3.04
C PRO A 176 22.24 -16.49 1.86
N MET A 177 21.96 -17.25 0.78
CA MET A 177 22.80 -17.28 -0.41
C MET A 177 22.76 -15.95 -1.20
N LEU A 178 21.76 -15.11 -1.01
CA LEU A 178 21.66 -13.85 -1.79
C LEU A 178 22.90 -12.96 -1.61
N ARG A 179 23.53 -12.97 -0.44
CA ARG A 179 24.77 -12.21 -0.20
C ARG A 179 25.96 -12.63 -1.04
N SER A 180 25.92 -13.84 -1.55
CA SER A 180 27.00 -14.35 -2.41
C SER A 180 26.83 -13.96 -3.88
N PHE A 181 25.75 -13.27 -4.21
CA PHE A 181 25.50 -12.82 -5.57
C PHE A 181 25.58 -11.29 -5.65
N ASP A 182 26.23 -10.84 -6.70
CA ASP A 182 26.21 -9.45 -7.18
C ASP A 182 25.63 -9.43 -8.58
N GLY A 183 24.83 -8.42 -8.91
CA GLY A 183 24.21 -8.29 -10.21
C GLY A 183 22.71 -7.96 -10.14
N LEU A 184 22.04 -8.13 -11.27
CA LEU A 184 20.64 -7.83 -11.43
C LEU A 184 19.80 -9.11 -11.55
N VAL A 185 18.60 -9.06 -11.01
CA VAL A 185 17.61 -10.16 -11.06
C VAL A 185 16.26 -9.61 -11.47
N ASP A 186 15.59 -10.30 -12.39
CA ASP A 186 14.16 -10.10 -12.65
C ASP A 186 13.35 -11.12 -11.87
N PHE A 187 12.26 -10.67 -11.27
CA PHE A 187 11.33 -11.50 -10.53
C PHE A 187 9.91 -11.26 -11.02
N HIS A 188 9.18 -12.33 -11.29
CA HIS A 188 7.77 -12.26 -11.63
C HIS A 188 7.01 -13.31 -10.84
N MET A 189 5.96 -12.91 -10.14
CA MET A 189 5.08 -13.81 -9.42
C MET A 189 3.63 -13.45 -9.67
N ALA A 190 2.83 -14.44 -10.05
CA ALA A 190 1.38 -14.33 -10.06
C ALA A 190 0.81 -15.34 -9.09
N ALA A 191 -0.17 -14.92 -8.28
CA ALA A 191 -0.84 -15.79 -7.34
C ALA A 191 -2.32 -15.44 -7.19
N GLU A 192 -3.13 -16.45 -6.93
CA GLU A 192 -4.54 -16.31 -6.56
C GLU A 192 -4.88 -17.26 -5.41
N THR A 193 -5.78 -16.83 -4.52
CA THR A 193 -6.21 -17.61 -3.37
C THR A 193 -7.50 -17.08 -2.79
N ASN A 194 -8.19 -17.91 -1.99
CA ASN A 194 -9.18 -17.41 -1.06
C ASN A 194 -8.52 -17.02 0.27
N LEU A 195 -9.12 -16.06 0.94
CA LEU A 195 -8.78 -15.65 2.29
C LEU A 195 -9.95 -16.03 3.20
N ASP A 196 -9.65 -16.50 4.41
CA ASP A 196 -10.65 -16.77 5.43
C ASP A 196 -11.18 -15.48 6.10
N SER A 197 -12.05 -15.61 7.08
CA SER A 197 -12.65 -14.48 7.81
C SER A 197 -11.63 -13.59 8.55
N THR A 198 -10.43 -14.12 8.79
CA THR A 198 -9.31 -13.41 9.44
C THR A 198 -8.26 -12.91 8.45
N MET A 199 -8.58 -12.92 7.14
CA MET A 199 -7.68 -12.55 6.04
C MET A 199 -6.44 -13.45 5.91
N MET A 200 -6.48 -14.65 6.49
CA MET A 200 -5.43 -15.65 6.29
C MET A 200 -5.62 -16.41 4.98
N VAL A 201 -4.51 -16.76 4.37
CA VAL A 201 -4.49 -17.51 3.09
C VAL A 201 -5.07 -18.91 3.29
N ASP A 202 -6.07 -19.27 2.51
CA ASP A 202 -6.61 -20.61 2.41
C ASP A 202 -5.70 -21.46 1.49
N LEU A 203 -4.67 -22.08 2.10
CA LEU A 203 -3.64 -22.81 1.38
C LEU A 203 -4.15 -23.84 0.35
N PRO A 204 -5.21 -24.62 0.60
CA PRO A 204 -5.80 -25.50 -0.40
C PRO A 204 -6.25 -24.81 -1.70
N THR A 205 -6.54 -23.53 -1.64
CA THR A 205 -7.00 -22.75 -2.80
C THR A 205 -5.88 -21.94 -3.47
N LEU A 206 -4.71 -21.90 -2.85
CA LEU A 206 -3.57 -21.16 -3.35
C LEU A 206 -3.07 -21.75 -4.68
N ARG A 207 -3.03 -20.90 -5.68
CA ARG A 207 -2.36 -21.16 -6.96
C ARG A 207 -1.36 -20.05 -7.19
N ALA A 208 -0.11 -20.41 -7.45
CA ALA A 208 0.95 -19.45 -7.67
C ALA A 208 1.93 -19.97 -8.71
N VAL A 209 2.53 -19.04 -9.43
CA VAL A 209 3.66 -19.27 -10.32
C VAL A 209 4.66 -18.14 -10.08
N ALA A 210 5.94 -18.49 -10.04
CA ALA A 210 7.00 -17.52 -9.90
C ALA A 210 8.15 -17.85 -10.87
N TYR A 211 8.76 -16.81 -11.42
CA TYR A 211 9.93 -16.88 -12.29
C TYR A 211 11.00 -15.97 -11.73
N ILE A 212 12.24 -16.43 -11.79
CA ILE A 212 13.42 -15.65 -11.44
C ILE A 212 14.39 -15.78 -12.60
N ASP A 213 14.88 -14.67 -13.11
CA ASP A 213 15.88 -14.62 -14.16
C ASP A 213 17.04 -13.73 -13.71
N GLY A 214 18.25 -14.27 -13.75
CA GLY A 214 19.46 -13.56 -13.34
C GLY A 214 20.14 -12.91 -14.55
N LYS A 215 20.42 -11.61 -14.45
CA LYS A 215 21.19 -10.85 -15.44
C LYS A 215 22.55 -10.51 -14.85
N ASP A 216 23.60 -10.96 -15.51
CA ASP A 216 24.99 -10.66 -15.10
C ASP A 216 25.30 -11.00 -13.64
N LEU A 217 24.69 -12.09 -13.12
CA LEU A 217 24.94 -12.56 -11.76
C LEU A 217 26.35 -13.08 -11.61
N VAL A 218 27.08 -12.55 -10.66
CA VAL A 218 28.42 -12.99 -10.29
C VAL A 218 28.36 -13.58 -8.88
N LEU A 219 28.92 -14.76 -8.70
CA LEU A 219 29.15 -15.36 -7.41
C LEU A 219 30.43 -14.78 -6.82
N MET A 220 30.35 -14.17 -5.65
CA MET A 220 31.48 -13.58 -4.93
C MET A 220 32.11 -14.58 -3.95
#